data_7ef5e8e603be516d9ace83d0a2a766c9
#
_entry.id   7ef5e8e603be516d9ace83d0a2a766c9
#
_cell.length_a   1.000
_cell.length_b   1.000
_cell.length_c   1.000
_cell.angle_alpha   90.00
_cell.angle_beta   90.00
_cell.angle_gamma   90.00
#
_symmetry.space_group_name_H-M   'P 1'
#
loop_
_entity.id
_entity.type
_entity.pdbx_description
1 polymer ?
#
loop_
_entity_poly.entity_id
_entity_poly.type
_entity_poly.pdbx_seq_one_letter_code
_entity_poly.pdbx_strand_id
1 'polypeptide(L)'
;VTEPVLDRLLVVGSASVHTWRYLAGIAPYVREVYLASNRQPPEAVCPANLKGFLPLDFRLLAWRSAARLREWIQAIRPELMHVHQANSVAWHAQRAARGLGIPLVLTAWGSDVLLLPQANSLMARMVRANLQAADLVTSDSLYMAACIRQLAGESVSIDILNYGMDALPPSPVFSAKQKQVLSCRLHKPLYRIDAIVRAWGEIEQRGQFADWSLTVAANGEDTPALKQLAAELNLARIGFTGFIPQEELAALYRSSRVFVSVPRSDATSISLLEAMGHGCLPVLSNLPANGEWVIDGLNGRIVEDISRLSSVLESAMAEAEDNDRLSYIAGINRQLVTQKALYLDNMRRFSELYLRVLQAPSRSKVVS
;
A
#
# COMPACT_ATOMS: atom_id res chain seq x y z
N VAL A 1 -16.15 3.67 -23.35
CA VAL A 1 -15.83 2.26 -23.03
C VAL A 1 -14.48 2.00 -23.66
N THR A 2 -13.45 1.77 -22.84
CA THR A 2 -12.10 1.40 -23.31
C THR A 2 -12.18 -0.01 -23.91
N GLU A 3 -11.58 -0.23 -25.08
CA GLU A 3 -11.44 -1.58 -25.60
C GLU A 3 -10.58 -2.44 -24.66
N PRO A 4 -10.99 -3.70 -24.39
CA PRO A 4 -10.20 -4.60 -23.57
C PRO A 4 -8.82 -4.84 -24.19
N VAL A 5 -7.76 -4.75 -23.40
CA VAL A 5 -6.38 -5.00 -23.82
C VAL A 5 -6.01 -6.49 -23.75
N LEU A 6 -6.80 -7.30 -23.04
CA LEU A 6 -6.64 -8.75 -22.88
C LEU A 6 -7.99 -9.44 -23.01
N ASP A 7 -8.00 -10.64 -23.61
CA ASP A 7 -9.18 -11.50 -23.57
C ASP A 7 -9.29 -12.19 -22.21
N ARG A 8 -8.22 -12.77 -21.66
CA ARG A 8 -8.25 -13.53 -20.41
C ARG A 8 -7.07 -13.22 -19.51
N LEU A 9 -7.36 -12.67 -18.33
CA LEU A 9 -6.41 -12.40 -17.25
C LEU A 9 -6.63 -13.35 -16.09
N LEU A 10 -5.57 -14.02 -15.62
CA LEU A 10 -5.58 -14.74 -14.35
C LEU A 10 -4.92 -13.88 -13.27
N VAL A 11 -5.66 -13.51 -12.25
CA VAL A 11 -5.15 -12.86 -11.02
C VAL A 11 -4.94 -13.93 -9.96
N VAL A 12 -3.76 -13.96 -9.35
CA VAL A 12 -3.43 -14.84 -8.22
C VAL A 12 -3.03 -14.00 -7.03
N GLY A 13 -3.80 -14.04 -5.93
CA GLY A 13 -3.52 -13.18 -4.79
C GLY A 13 -4.22 -13.66 -3.51
N SER A 14 -3.66 -13.31 -2.35
CA SER A 14 -4.34 -13.54 -1.07
C SER A 14 -5.60 -12.66 -0.95
N ALA A 15 -6.61 -13.15 -0.23
CA ALA A 15 -7.81 -12.38 0.09
C ALA A 15 -7.47 -11.15 0.92
N SER A 16 -7.57 -9.99 0.30
CA SER A 16 -7.29 -8.70 0.93
C SER A 16 -8.01 -7.56 0.19
N VAL A 17 -8.17 -6.42 0.87
CA VAL A 17 -8.69 -5.19 0.25
C VAL A 17 -7.87 -4.80 -0.98
N HIS A 18 -6.56 -4.98 -0.95
CA HIS A 18 -5.68 -4.63 -2.09
C HIS A 18 -5.94 -5.51 -3.31
N THR A 19 -6.11 -6.84 -3.11
CA THR A 19 -6.43 -7.75 -4.21
C THR A 19 -7.80 -7.43 -4.80
N TRP A 20 -8.80 -7.15 -3.95
CA TRP A 20 -10.15 -6.83 -4.41
C TRP A 20 -10.19 -5.49 -5.16
N ARG A 21 -9.52 -4.49 -4.62
CA ARG A 21 -9.41 -3.18 -5.25
C ARG A 21 -8.72 -3.28 -6.61
N TYR A 22 -7.61 -4.02 -6.68
CA TYR A 22 -6.94 -4.26 -7.95
C TYR A 22 -7.86 -4.94 -8.97
N LEU A 23 -8.55 -6.00 -8.53
CA LEU A 23 -9.47 -6.76 -9.38
C LEU A 23 -10.57 -5.87 -9.99
N ALA A 24 -11.19 -5.02 -9.17
CA ALA A 24 -12.21 -4.06 -9.61
C ALA A 24 -11.66 -3.03 -10.61
N GLY A 25 -10.44 -2.52 -10.37
CA GLY A 25 -9.83 -1.50 -11.20
C GLY A 25 -9.29 -1.99 -12.55
N ILE A 26 -8.81 -3.23 -12.62
CA ILE A 26 -8.28 -3.79 -13.86
C ILE A 26 -9.38 -4.40 -14.74
N ALA A 27 -10.50 -4.79 -14.14
CA ALA A 27 -11.61 -5.44 -14.85
C ALA A 27 -12.10 -4.69 -16.09
N PRO A 28 -12.23 -3.35 -16.12
CA PRO A 28 -12.64 -2.61 -17.32
C PRO A 28 -11.72 -2.77 -18.54
N TYR A 29 -10.49 -3.19 -18.34
CA TYR A 29 -9.46 -3.34 -19.38
C TYR A 29 -9.30 -4.79 -19.87
N VAL A 30 -10.10 -5.73 -19.33
CA VAL A 30 -9.99 -7.15 -19.65
C VAL A 30 -11.36 -7.71 -20.02
N ARG A 31 -11.46 -8.61 -20.99
CA ARG A 31 -12.74 -9.21 -21.37
C ARG A 31 -13.23 -10.21 -20.32
N GLU A 32 -12.34 -11.08 -19.84
CA GLU A 32 -12.63 -12.11 -18.86
C GLU A 32 -11.55 -12.13 -17.79
N VAL A 33 -11.95 -12.01 -16.53
CA VAL A 33 -11.06 -12.11 -15.37
C VAL A 33 -11.29 -13.43 -14.68
N TYR A 34 -10.21 -14.07 -14.26
CA TYR A 34 -10.19 -15.29 -13.45
C TYR A 34 -9.38 -15.02 -12.17
N LEU A 35 -9.84 -15.53 -11.05
CA LEU A 35 -9.22 -15.28 -9.75
C LEU A 35 -8.86 -16.58 -9.02
N ALA A 36 -7.60 -16.74 -8.66
CA ALA A 36 -7.15 -17.76 -7.70
C ALA A 36 -6.81 -17.07 -6.36
N SER A 37 -7.56 -17.41 -5.31
CA SER A 37 -7.38 -16.79 -3.99
C SER A 37 -7.83 -17.75 -2.88
N ASN A 38 -7.43 -17.45 -1.62
CA ASN A 38 -7.84 -18.25 -0.47
C ASN A 38 -9.28 -17.96 0.02
N ARG A 39 -9.91 -16.89 -0.48
CA ARG A 39 -11.34 -16.56 -0.30
C ARG A 39 -11.89 -15.84 -1.52
N GLN A 40 -13.17 -16.01 -1.76
CA GLN A 40 -13.91 -15.30 -2.80
C GLN A 40 -14.03 -13.80 -2.44
N PRO A 41 -14.00 -12.89 -3.44
CA PRO A 41 -14.25 -11.48 -3.19
C PRO A 41 -15.68 -11.29 -2.67
N PRO A 42 -15.92 -10.30 -1.79
CA PRO A 42 -17.28 -9.88 -1.44
C PRO A 42 -18.06 -9.48 -2.70
N GLU A 43 -19.37 -9.78 -2.73
CA GLU A 43 -20.22 -9.50 -3.88
C GLU A 43 -20.18 -8.04 -4.32
N ALA A 44 -20.13 -7.12 -3.36
CA ALA A 44 -20.09 -5.67 -3.62
C ALA A 44 -18.85 -5.19 -4.40
N VAL A 45 -17.75 -5.97 -4.43
CA VAL A 45 -16.50 -5.63 -5.13
C VAL A 45 -16.15 -6.63 -6.23
N CYS A 46 -17.06 -7.57 -6.52
CA CYS A 46 -16.88 -8.59 -7.53
C CYS A 46 -17.18 -7.99 -8.91
N PRO A 47 -16.23 -7.93 -9.85
CA PRO A 47 -16.48 -7.39 -11.17
C PRO A 47 -17.39 -8.33 -11.99
N ALA A 48 -18.27 -7.76 -12.82
CA ALA A 48 -19.24 -8.51 -13.63
C ALA A 48 -18.60 -9.48 -14.63
N ASN A 49 -17.35 -9.22 -15.05
CA ASN A 49 -16.57 -10.06 -15.94
C ASN A 49 -15.66 -11.07 -15.24
N LEU A 50 -15.82 -11.28 -13.93
CA LEU A 50 -15.18 -12.39 -13.22
C LEU A 50 -15.86 -13.71 -13.63
N LYS A 51 -15.17 -14.50 -14.46
CA LYS A 51 -15.71 -15.73 -15.06
C LYS A 51 -15.41 -16.99 -14.27
N GLY A 52 -14.42 -16.95 -13.37
CA GLY A 52 -14.08 -18.11 -12.57
C GLY A 52 -13.30 -17.77 -11.31
N PHE A 53 -13.49 -18.61 -10.30
CA PHE A 53 -12.80 -18.53 -9.02
C PHE A 53 -12.22 -19.91 -8.63
N LEU A 54 -10.92 -19.94 -8.29
CA LEU A 54 -10.26 -21.12 -7.75
C LEU A 54 -9.85 -20.87 -6.30
N PRO A 55 -10.46 -21.57 -5.31
CA PRO A 55 -9.98 -21.50 -3.93
C PRO A 55 -8.65 -22.23 -3.77
N LEU A 56 -7.63 -21.53 -3.27
CA LEU A 56 -6.29 -22.04 -3.03
C LEU A 56 -5.81 -21.78 -1.60
N ASP A 57 -5.08 -22.75 -1.06
CA ASP A 57 -4.30 -22.57 0.15
C ASP A 57 -2.88 -22.12 -0.24
N PHE A 58 -2.47 -20.93 0.22
CA PHE A 58 -1.14 -20.38 -0.05
C PHE A 58 -0.09 -20.69 1.04
N ARG A 59 -0.39 -21.56 2.02
CA ARG A 59 0.64 -22.01 2.96
C ARG A 59 1.75 -22.73 2.20
N LEU A 60 3.00 -22.54 2.59
CA LEU A 60 4.17 -23.11 1.88
C LEU A 60 4.08 -24.63 1.71
N LEU A 61 3.50 -25.33 2.70
CA LEU A 61 3.34 -26.78 2.68
C LEU A 61 2.11 -27.27 1.91
N ALA A 62 1.32 -26.38 1.32
CA ALA A 62 0.15 -26.73 0.51
C ALA A 62 0.56 -27.22 -0.89
N TRP A 63 1.31 -28.32 -0.96
CA TRP A 63 1.95 -28.86 -2.17
C TRP A 63 0.97 -29.10 -3.34
N ARG A 64 -0.31 -29.39 -3.06
CA ARG A 64 -1.35 -29.58 -4.09
C ARG A 64 -1.79 -28.28 -4.75
N SER A 65 -1.56 -27.12 -4.13
CA SER A 65 -2.03 -25.84 -4.65
C SER A 65 -1.41 -25.49 -6.00
N ALA A 66 -0.11 -25.72 -6.18
CA ALA A 66 0.55 -25.50 -7.47
C ALA A 66 0.02 -26.42 -8.57
N ALA A 67 -0.25 -27.72 -8.27
CA ALA A 67 -0.81 -28.65 -9.23
C ALA A 67 -2.24 -28.26 -9.65
N ARG A 68 -3.12 -27.98 -8.68
CA ARG A 68 -4.49 -27.50 -8.95
C ARG A 68 -4.50 -26.20 -9.78
N LEU A 69 -3.63 -25.27 -9.43
CA LEU A 69 -3.51 -24.03 -10.18
C LEU A 69 -3.03 -24.30 -11.61
N ARG A 70 -2.08 -25.21 -11.81
CA ARG A 70 -1.60 -25.60 -13.13
C ARG A 70 -2.70 -26.20 -14.01
N GLU A 71 -3.47 -27.15 -13.47
CA GLU A 71 -4.62 -27.75 -14.16
C GLU A 71 -5.64 -26.68 -14.58
N TRP A 72 -5.92 -25.73 -13.69
CA TRP A 72 -6.83 -24.64 -13.98
C TRP A 72 -6.28 -23.68 -15.04
N ILE A 73 -5.01 -23.32 -14.98
CA ILE A 73 -4.33 -22.52 -16.02
C ILE A 73 -4.47 -23.18 -17.39
N GLN A 74 -4.27 -24.49 -17.47
CA GLN A 74 -4.40 -25.24 -18.74
C GLN A 74 -5.85 -25.27 -19.24
N ALA A 75 -6.84 -25.26 -18.35
CA ALA A 75 -8.25 -25.22 -18.72
C ALA A 75 -8.69 -23.84 -19.20
N ILE A 76 -8.35 -22.75 -18.50
CA ILE A 76 -8.78 -21.39 -18.84
C ILE A 76 -7.90 -20.73 -19.91
N ARG A 77 -6.64 -21.16 -20.06
CA ARG A 77 -5.64 -20.63 -21.02
C ARG A 77 -5.56 -19.10 -20.96
N PRO A 78 -5.15 -18.51 -19.84
CA PRO A 78 -5.03 -17.05 -19.73
C PRO A 78 -3.89 -16.56 -20.62
N GLU A 79 -4.03 -15.35 -21.17
CA GLU A 79 -2.97 -14.71 -21.94
C GLU A 79 -1.85 -14.18 -21.05
N LEU A 80 -2.20 -13.84 -19.80
CA LEU A 80 -1.29 -13.31 -18.79
C LEU A 80 -1.73 -13.73 -17.40
N MET A 81 -0.76 -13.99 -16.54
CA MET A 81 -0.99 -14.20 -15.10
C MET A 81 -0.40 -13.02 -14.32
N HIS A 82 -1.22 -12.37 -13.50
CA HIS A 82 -0.76 -11.34 -12.57
C HIS A 82 -0.83 -11.85 -11.13
N VAL A 83 0.31 -11.86 -10.48
CA VAL A 83 0.49 -12.40 -9.13
C VAL A 83 0.71 -11.26 -8.13
N HIS A 84 0.01 -11.30 -7.03
CA HIS A 84 0.14 -10.32 -5.96
C HIS A 84 0.90 -10.93 -4.78
N GLN A 85 1.91 -10.24 -4.31
CA GLN A 85 2.87 -10.60 -3.26
C GLN A 85 3.95 -11.60 -3.70
N ALA A 86 5.20 -11.21 -3.46
CA ALA A 86 6.39 -12.01 -3.77
C ALA A 86 6.67 -13.13 -2.75
N ASN A 87 5.69 -13.50 -1.93
CA ASN A 87 5.74 -14.52 -0.88
C ASN A 87 5.33 -15.92 -1.39
N SER A 88 4.71 -16.72 -0.53
CA SER A 88 4.20 -18.06 -0.88
C SER A 88 3.12 -18.06 -1.97
N VAL A 89 2.41 -16.96 -2.18
CA VAL A 89 1.46 -16.80 -3.31
C VAL A 89 2.22 -16.92 -4.63
N ALA A 90 3.27 -16.12 -4.80
CA ALA A 90 4.10 -16.18 -6.01
C ALA A 90 4.85 -17.51 -6.12
N TRP A 91 5.23 -18.12 -5.00
CA TRP A 91 5.86 -19.44 -4.98
C TRP A 91 4.98 -20.51 -5.60
N HIS A 92 3.70 -20.58 -5.28
CA HIS A 92 2.77 -21.50 -5.91
C HIS A 92 2.47 -21.15 -7.36
N ALA A 93 2.28 -19.86 -7.65
CA ALA A 93 1.95 -19.36 -8.98
C ALA A 93 3.05 -19.62 -10.01
N GLN A 94 4.32 -19.27 -9.71
CA GLN A 94 5.43 -19.48 -10.64
C GLN A 94 5.71 -20.97 -10.89
N ARG A 95 5.48 -21.85 -9.90
CA ARG A 95 5.60 -23.31 -10.07
C ARG A 95 4.49 -23.86 -10.95
N ALA A 96 3.27 -23.37 -10.78
CA ALA A 96 2.12 -23.75 -11.62
C ALA A 96 2.32 -23.36 -13.09
N ALA A 97 2.87 -22.17 -13.35
CA ALA A 97 3.09 -21.64 -14.69
C ALA A 97 4.34 -22.20 -15.40
N ARG A 98 5.22 -22.89 -14.68
CA ARG A 98 6.50 -23.36 -15.23
C ARG A 98 6.29 -24.20 -16.50
N GLY A 99 6.92 -23.79 -17.61
CA GLY A 99 6.88 -24.47 -18.92
C GLY A 99 5.57 -24.32 -19.68
N LEU A 100 4.62 -23.47 -19.22
CA LEU A 100 3.38 -23.20 -19.96
C LEU A 100 3.47 -22.01 -20.91
N GLY A 101 4.57 -21.26 -20.89
CA GLY A 101 4.78 -20.11 -21.78
C GLY A 101 3.88 -18.90 -21.49
N ILE A 102 3.23 -18.85 -20.32
CA ILE A 102 2.34 -17.77 -19.93
C ILE A 102 3.16 -16.65 -19.26
N PRO A 103 3.09 -15.42 -19.76
CA PRO A 103 3.75 -14.28 -19.15
C PRO A 103 3.27 -14.03 -17.72
N LEU A 104 4.20 -13.73 -16.81
CA LEU A 104 3.96 -13.51 -15.39
C LEU A 104 4.34 -12.09 -14.99
N VAL A 105 3.37 -11.31 -14.54
CA VAL A 105 3.57 -10.03 -13.85
C VAL A 105 3.46 -10.28 -12.36
N LEU A 106 4.37 -9.71 -11.56
CA LEU A 106 4.40 -9.84 -10.10
C LEU A 106 4.37 -8.46 -9.44
N THR A 107 3.33 -8.17 -8.66
CA THR A 107 3.27 -6.95 -7.84
C THR A 107 3.77 -7.23 -6.42
N ALA A 108 4.85 -6.54 -6.02
CA ALA A 108 5.34 -6.52 -4.65
C ALA A 108 4.52 -5.56 -3.78
N TRP A 109 4.31 -5.90 -2.49
CA TRP A 109 3.44 -5.14 -1.58
C TRP A 109 4.18 -4.48 -0.41
N GLY A 110 5.50 -4.55 -0.36
CA GLY A 110 6.35 -4.00 0.68
C GLY A 110 6.86 -5.07 1.63
N SER A 111 6.09 -5.57 2.59
CA SER A 111 6.56 -6.53 3.60
C SER A 111 7.11 -7.84 3.02
N ASP A 112 6.65 -8.25 1.86
CA ASP A 112 7.09 -9.44 1.14
C ASP A 112 8.50 -9.30 0.53
N VAL A 113 8.95 -8.08 0.29
CA VAL A 113 10.31 -7.74 -0.19
C VAL A 113 11.17 -7.12 0.92
N LEU A 114 10.60 -6.21 1.71
CA LEU A 114 11.36 -5.42 2.69
C LEU A 114 11.60 -6.17 4.02
N LEU A 115 10.72 -7.09 4.41
CA LEU A 115 10.78 -7.77 5.71
C LEU A 115 10.96 -9.29 5.58
N LEU A 116 10.18 -9.96 4.73
CA LEU A 116 10.17 -11.42 4.64
C LEU A 116 11.56 -12.03 4.32
N PRO A 117 12.38 -11.46 3.40
CA PRO A 117 13.72 -12.00 3.15
C PRO A 117 14.67 -11.92 4.35
N GLN A 118 14.40 -11.04 5.29
CA GLN A 118 15.22 -10.86 6.51
C GLN A 118 14.88 -11.92 7.58
N ALA A 119 13.75 -12.62 7.47
CA ALA A 119 13.35 -13.63 8.45
C ALA A 119 14.31 -14.84 8.50
N ASN A 120 14.76 -15.32 7.34
CA ASN A 120 15.78 -16.39 7.22
C ASN A 120 16.19 -16.59 5.74
N SER A 121 17.26 -17.37 5.53
CA SER A 121 17.81 -17.63 4.19
C SER A 121 16.85 -18.38 3.25
N LEU A 122 15.93 -19.19 3.77
CA LEU A 122 14.94 -19.89 2.97
C LEU A 122 13.91 -18.90 2.39
N MET A 123 13.43 -17.97 3.20
CA MET A 123 12.51 -16.91 2.75
C MET A 123 13.20 -15.99 1.73
N ALA A 124 14.46 -15.62 1.98
CA ALA A 124 15.23 -14.83 1.01
C ALA A 124 15.38 -15.55 -0.34
N ARG A 125 15.69 -16.85 -0.34
CA ARG A 125 15.78 -17.66 -1.57
C ARG A 125 14.46 -17.78 -2.29
N MET A 126 13.37 -17.99 -1.55
CA MET A 126 12.02 -18.09 -2.11
C MET A 126 11.61 -16.78 -2.80
N VAL A 127 11.75 -15.65 -2.11
CA VAL A 127 11.40 -14.32 -2.66
C VAL A 127 12.27 -14.01 -3.88
N ARG A 128 13.58 -14.27 -3.81
CA ARG A 128 14.48 -14.12 -4.96
C ARG A 128 14.01 -14.94 -6.16
N ALA A 129 13.71 -16.22 -5.96
CA ALA A 129 13.24 -17.10 -7.03
C ALA A 129 11.92 -16.63 -7.63
N ASN A 130 11.00 -16.10 -6.82
CA ASN A 130 9.73 -15.55 -7.28
C ASN A 130 9.94 -14.30 -8.15
N LEU A 131 10.80 -13.38 -7.71
CA LEU A 131 11.11 -12.15 -8.44
C LEU A 131 11.80 -12.46 -9.79
N GLN A 132 12.73 -13.43 -9.80
CA GLN A 132 13.44 -13.84 -11.01
C GLN A 132 12.55 -14.62 -12.00
N ALA A 133 11.50 -15.27 -11.51
CA ALA A 133 10.55 -16.00 -12.35
C ALA A 133 9.56 -15.08 -13.08
N ALA A 134 9.36 -13.85 -12.63
CA ALA A 134 8.48 -12.88 -13.25
C ALA A 134 9.10 -12.30 -14.54
N ASP A 135 8.27 -12.08 -15.56
CA ASP A 135 8.65 -11.35 -16.78
C ASP A 135 8.72 -9.84 -16.49
N LEU A 136 7.85 -9.37 -15.58
CA LEU A 136 7.86 -7.99 -15.06
C LEU A 136 7.48 -8.00 -13.57
N VAL A 137 8.19 -7.23 -12.77
CA VAL A 137 7.84 -6.93 -11.37
C VAL A 137 7.34 -5.50 -11.29
N THR A 138 6.26 -5.24 -10.56
CA THR A 138 5.85 -3.88 -10.22
C THR A 138 6.17 -3.60 -8.76
N SER A 139 6.71 -2.42 -8.51
CA SER A 139 7.04 -1.86 -7.20
C SER A 139 6.28 -0.55 -7.00
N ASP A 140 5.82 -0.28 -5.79
CA ASP A 140 5.11 0.98 -5.51
C ASP A 140 6.06 2.14 -5.14
N SER A 141 7.37 1.89 -5.04
CA SER A 141 8.39 2.88 -4.71
C SER A 141 9.75 2.56 -5.38
N LEU A 142 10.54 3.58 -5.63
CA LEU A 142 11.92 3.45 -6.11
C LEU A 142 12.79 2.69 -5.09
N TYR A 143 12.58 2.98 -3.80
CA TYR A 143 13.30 2.28 -2.73
C TYR A 143 13.07 0.77 -2.77
N MET A 144 11.80 0.33 -2.84
CA MET A 144 11.50 -1.09 -2.93
C MET A 144 12.04 -1.71 -4.23
N ALA A 145 12.02 -0.97 -5.35
CA ALA A 145 12.62 -1.43 -6.59
C ALA A 145 14.15 -1.64 -6.46
N ALA A 146 14.85 -0.76 -5.75
CA ALA A 146 16.26 -0.95 -5.44
C ALA A 146 16.49 -2.20 -4.56
N CYS A 147 15.67 -2.43 -3.55
CA CYS A 147 15.71 -3.64 -2.73
C CYS A 147 15.45 -4.92 -3.56
N ILE A 148 14.52 -4.87 -4.51
CA ILE A 148 14.26 -5.97 -5.45
C ILE A 148 15.50 -6.29 -6.27
N ARG A 149 16.19 -5.27 -6.83
CA ARG A 149 17.43 -5.47 -7.59
C ARG A 149 18.56 -6.04 -6.74
N GLN A 150 18.73 -5.53 -5.53
CA GLN A 150 19.72 -6.09 -4.59
C GLN A 150 19.44 -7.56 -4.28
N LEU A 151 18.19 -7.94 -4.11
CA LEU A 151 17.79 -9.31 -3.76
C LEU A 151 17.85 -10.25 -4.95
N ALA A 152 17.38 -9.84 -6.12
CA ALA A 152 17.12 -10.72 -7.27
C ALA A 152 18.04 -10.49 -8.47
N GLY A 153 18.83 -9.41 -8.48
CA GLY A 153 19.79 -9.06 -9.53
C GLY A 153 19.26 -8.02 -10.53
N GLU A 154 20.17 -7.42 -11.29
CA GLU A 154 19.88 -6.33 -12.25
C GLU A 154 19.04 -6.79 -13.47
N SER A 155 19.02 -8.08 -13.75
CA SER A 155 18.26 -8.64 -14.88
C SER A 155 16.75 -8.63 -14.68
N VAL A 156 16.25 -8.37 -13.47
CA VAL A 156 14.81 -8.29 -13.18
C VAL A 156 14.24 -7.00 -13.77
N SER A 157 13.23 -7.15 -14.62
CA SER A 157 12.46 -6.02 -15.19
C SER A 157 11.55 -5.45 -14.12
N ILE A 158 11.64 -4.15 -13.83
CA ILE A 158 10.86 -3.50 -12.78
C ILE A 158 10.22 -2.23 -13.30
N ASP A 159 8.92 -2.07 -13.04
CA ASP A 159 8.20 -0.80 -13.21
C ASP A 159 7.75 -0.24 -11.86
N ILE A 160 7.78 1.09 -11.73
CA ILE A 160 7.32 1.77 -10.52
C ILE A 160 5.87 2.19 -10.72
N LEU A 161 4.97 1.51 -9.99
CA LEU A 161 3.54 1.74 -10.12
C LEU A 161 2.81 1.36 -8.84
N ASN A 162 2.28 2.36 -8.13
CA ASN A 162 1.43 2.15 -6.95
C ASN A 162 -0.06 2.08 -7.33
N TYR A 163 -0.91 1.65 -6.40
CA TYR A 163 -2.36 1.62 -6.65
C TYR A 163 -3.01 3.01 -6.59
N GLY A 164 -2.39 3.95 -5.91
CA GLY A 164 -2.92 5.30 -5.75
C GLY A 164 -4.14 5.42 -4.83
N MET A 165 -4.58 6.63 -4.56
CA MET A 165 -5.86 6.93 -3.93
C MET A 165 -7.00 6.99 -4.97
N ASP A 166 -8.27 6.84 -4.54
CA ASP A 166 -9.39 6.71 -5.46
C ASP A 166 -9.57 7.92 -6.37
N ALA A 167 -9.75 9.09 -5.78
CA ALA A 167 -9.87 10.35 -6.50
C ALA A 167 -9.37 11.50 -5.62
N LEU A 168 -8.87 12.54 -6.27
CA LEU A 168 -8.51 13.75 -5.55
C LEU A 168 -9.79 14.46 -5.09
N PRO A 169 -9.96 14.70 -3.77
CA PRO A 169 -11.12 15.42 -3.27
C PRO A 169 -11.12 16.88 -3.74
N PRO A 170 -12.24 17.61 -3.62
CA PRO A 170 -12.27 19.05 -3.82
C PRO A 170 -11.17 19.76 -3.02
N SER A 171 -10.77 20.95 -3.46
CA SER A 171 -9.75 21.73 -2.75
C SER A 171 -10.18 21.98 -1.30
N PRO A 172 -9.29 21.76 -0.32
CA PRO A 172 -9.63 21.94 1.08
C PRO A 172 -9.93 23.40 1.42
N VAL A 173 -10.90 23.61 2.31
CA VAL A 173 -11.13 24.90 2.95
C VAL A 173 -10.35 24.90 4.27
N PHE A 174 -9.16 25.50 4.29
CA PHE A 174 -8.23 25.37 5.43
C PHE A 174 -8.75 26.02 6.70
N SER A 175 -9.53 27.11 6.61
CA SER A 175 -10.19 27.72 7.76
C SER A 175 -11.25 26.84 8.44
N ALA A 176 -11.78 25.85 7.71
CA ALA A 176 -12.73 24.87 8.26
C ALA A 176 -12.04 23.63 8.88
N LYS A 177 -10.74 23.46 8.69
CA LYS A 177 -10.01 22.35 9.31
C LYS A 177 -9.84 22.57 10.81
N GLN A 178 -10.10 21.48 11.55
CA GLN A 178 -9.96 21.47 13.01
C GLN A 178 -8.47 21.34 13.39
N LYS A 179 -8.10 21.85 14.55
CA LYS A 179 -6.80 21.62 15.18
C LYS A 179 -6.68 20.16 15.64
N GLN A 180 -6.49 19.28 14.67
CA GLN A 180 -6.50 17.84 14.84
C GLN A 180 -5.32 17.19 14.15
N VAL A 181 -4.68 16.27 14.88
CA VAL A 181 -3.71 15.31 14.36
C VAL A 181 -4.44 13.98 14.11
N LEU A 182 -4.26 13.40 12.93
CA LEU A 182 -4.84 12.10 12.55
C LEU A 182 -3.75 11.03 12.41
N SER A 183 -3.94 9.89 13.07
CA SER A 183 -3.24 8.63 12.81
C SER A 183 -4.25 7.55 12.44
N CYS A 184 -4.06 6.84 11.33
CA CYS A 184 -5.03 5.86 10.83
C CYS A 184 -4.40 4.56 10.32
N ARG A 185 -3.21 4.21 10.85
CA ARG A 185 -2.56 2.93 10.53
C ARG A 185 -3.08 1.84 11.47
N LEU A 186 -3.02 0.58 11.00
CA LEU A 186 -3.37 -0.58 11.81
C LEU A 186 -2.59 -0.59 13.13
N HIS A 187 -3.26 -0.99 14.22
CA HIS A 187 -2.64 -1.07 15.54
C HIS A 187 -1.82 -2.37 15.66
N LYS A 188 -0.59 -2.31 15.12
CA LYS A 188 0.41 -3.38 15.11
C LYS A 188 1.79 -2.81 15.44
N PRO A 189 2.70 -3.59 16.00
CA PRO A 189 4.05 -3.13 16.38
C PRO A 189 4.82 -2.48 15.22
N LEU A 190 4.54 -2.90 13.98
CA LEU A 190 5.12 -2.33 12.76
C LEU A 190 4.86 -0.82 12.63
N TYR A 191 3.65 -0.37 13.00
CA TYR A 191 3.20 1.01 12.78
C TYR A 191 3.47 1.97 13.91
N ARG A 192 3.98 1.48 15.07
CA ARG A 192 4.44 2.27 16.22
C ARG A 192 3.41 3.31 16.71
N ILE A 193 2.13 2.91 16.81
CA ILE A 193 1.09 3.81 17.32
C ILE A 193 1.34 4.16 18.79
N ASP A 194 1.98 3.28 19.55
CA ASP A 194 2.45 3.53 20.91
C ASP A 194 3.39 4.73 21.01
N ALA A 195 4.31 4.89 20.06
CA ALA A 195 5.19 6.06 19.99
C ALA A 195 4.41 7.36 19.76
N ILE A 196 3.35 7.31 18.91
CA ILE A 196 2.48 8.46 18.65
C ILE A 196 1.70 8.83 19.93
N VAL A 197 1.17 7.84 20.65
CA VAL A 197 0.43 8.05 21.92
C VAL A 197 1.36 8.65 22.99
N ARG A 198 2.60 8.16 23.14
CA ARG A 198 3.59 8.72 24.07
C ARG A 198 3.98 10.15 23.71
N ALA A 199 4.28 10.41 22.44
CA ALA A 199 4.60 11.76 21.98
C ALA A 199 3.44 12.74 22.22
N TRP A 200 2.20 12.28 22.03
CA TRP A 200 1.01 13.08 22.35
C TRP A 200 0.92 13.37 23.86
N GLY A 201 1.25 12.41 24.71
CA GLY A 201 1.33 12.61 26.17
C GLY A 201 2.29 13.71 26.56
N GLU A 202 3.47 13.76 25.96
CA GLU A 202 4.44 14.84 26.19
C GLU A 202 3.89 16.20 25.73
N ILE A 203 3.18 16.26 24.60
CA ILE A 203 2.54 17.49 24.10
C ILE A 203 1.44 17.96 25.05
N GLU A 204 0.59 17.07 25.54
CA GLU A 204 -0.45 17.43 26.52
C GLU A 204 0.13 17.96 27.83
N GLN A 205 1.22 17.36 28.33
CA GLN A 205 1.91 17.80 29.56
C GLN A 205 2.52 19.19 29.43
N ARG A 206 3.04 19.56 28.25
CA ARG A 206 3.59 20.90 27.99
C ARG A 206 2.50 21.99 27.89
N GLY A 207 1.26 21.62 27.55
CA GLY A 207 0.09 22.49 27.54
C GLY A 207 0.04 23.57 26.46
N GLN A 208 1.05 23.67 25.59
CA GLN A 208 1.16 24.71 24.56
C GLN A 208 0.07 24.61 23.48
N PHE A 209 -0.40 23.40 23.17
CA PHE A 209 -1.40 23.11 22.13
C PHE A 209 -2.71 22.59 22.75
N ALA A 210 -3.25 23.31 23.74
CA ALA A 210 -4.40 22.87 24.54
C ALA A 210 -5.71 22.73 23.75
N ASP A 211 -5.83 23.36 22.59
CA ASP A 211 -6.97 23.32 21.66
C ASP A 211 -6.80 22.28 20.54
N TRP A 212 -5.71 21.53 20.53
CA TRP A 212 -5.48 20.43 19.58
C TRP A 212 -5.92 19.08 20.15
N SER A 213 -6.28 18.15 19.27
CA SER A 213 -6.64 16.78 19.60
C SER A 213 -5.92 15.76 18.71
N LEU A 214 -5.73 14.53 19.22
CA LEU A 214 -5.27 13.39 18.46
C LEU A 214 -6.41 12.42 18.21
N THR A 215 -6.66 12.07 16.94
CA THR A 215 -7.56 10.98 16.57
C THR A 215 -6.74 9.80 16.06
N VAL A 216 -6.93 8.64 16.70
CA VAL A 216 -6.33 7.35 16.35
C VAL A 216 -7.43 6.48 15.75
N ALA A 217 -7.45 6.39 14.43
CA ALA A 217 -8.39 5.56 13.68
C ALA A 217 -7.77 4.18 13.37
N ALA A 218 -8.61 3.24 12.94
CA ALA A 218 -8.32 1.83 12.74
C ALA A 218 -8.29 1.00 14.05
N ASN A 219 -7.90 -0.26 13.91
CA ASN A 219 -7.87 -1.23 14.99
C ASN A 219 -6.74 -2.25 14.75
N GLY A 220 -6.47 -3.12 15.72
CA GLY A 220 -5.49 -4.20 15.59
C GLY A 220 -5.20 -4.88 16.93
N GLU A 221 -4.19 -5.74 16.92
CA GLU A 221 -3.80 -6.52 18.10
C GLU A 221 -3.35 -5.65 19.29
N ASP A 222 -2.73 -4.48 19.00
CA ASP A 222 -2.24 -3.56 20.02
C ASP A 222 -3.31 -2.61 20.58
N THR A 223 -4.54 -2.59 20.04
CA THR A 223 -5.57 -1.62 20.44
C THR A 223 -5.83 -1.58 21.96
N PRO A 224 -5.98 -2.72 22.66
CA PRO A 224 -6.18 -2.69 24.10
C PRO A 224 -5.01 -2.03 24.86
N ALA A 225 -3.77 -2.37 24.48
CA ALA A 225 -2.56 -1.81 25.08
C ALA A 225 -2.42 -0.31 24.81
N LEU A 226 -2.79 0.16 23.62
CA LEU A 226 -2.77 1.58 23.27
C LEU A 226 -3.78 2.40 24.10
N LYS A 227 -5.00 1.87 24.30
CA LYS A 227 -6.00 2.51 25.16
C LYS A 227 -5.58 2.53 26.62
N GLN A 228 -4.97 1.44 27.11
CA GLN A 228 -4.41 1.39 28.45
C GLN A 228 -3.28 2.42 28.61
N LEU A 229 -2.34 2.52 27.66
CA LEU A 229 -1.27 3.51 27.65
C LEU A 229 -1.82 4.95 27.72
N ALA A 230 -2.86 5.25 26.94
CA ALA A 230 -3.50 6.56 26.97
C ALA A 230 -4.12 6.88 28.35
N ALA A 231 -4.72 5.89 29.00
CA ALA A 231 -5.27 6.04 30.37
C ALA A 231 -4.16 6.21 31.42
N GLU A 232 -3.07 5.43 31.33
CA GLU A 232 -1.91 5.56 32.23
C GLU A 232 -1.24 6.94 32.17
N LEU A 233 -1.19 7.51 30.95
CA LEU A 233 -0.68 8.86 30.71
C LEU A 233 -1.71 9.97 31.02
N ASN A 234 -2.93 9.62 31.45
CA ASN A 234 -4.04 10.52 31.71
C ASN A 234 -4.36 11.48 30.56
N LEU A 235 -4.34 10.98 29.31
CA LEU A 235 -4.58 11.80 28.12
C LEU A 235 -6.05 12.19 27.99
N ALA A 236 -6.32 13.49 27.93
CA ALA A 236 -7.68 14.04 27.85
C ALA A 236 -8.13 14.31 26.39
N ARG A 237 -7.18 14.50 25.46
CA ARG A 237 -7.46 14.99 24.11
C ARG A 237 -7.08 13.97 23.03
N ILE A 238 -7.23 12.68 23.35
CA ILE A 238 -7.05 11.57 22.41
C ILE A 238 -8.36 10.81 22.21
N GLY A 239 -8.70 10.48 20.96
CA GLY A 239 -9.85 9.67 20.60
C GLY A 239 -9.47 8.43 19.78
N PHE A 240 -10.09 7.27 20.08
CA PHE A 240 -9.94 6.04 19.32
C PHE A 240 -11.27 5.71 18.63
N THR A 241 -11.28 5.69 17.28
CA THR A 241 -12.52 5.45 16.51
C THR A 241 -12.77 3.96 16.24
N GLY A 242 -11.74 3.11 16.31
CA GLY A 242 -11.80 1.77 15.75
C GLY A 242 -11.79 1.77 14.22
N PHE A 243 -12.22 0.66 13.60
CA PHE A 243 -12.47 0.64 12.16
C PHE A 243 -13.72 1.46 11.84
N ILE A 244 -13.58 2.36 10.88
CA ILE A 244 -14.65 3.21 10.37
C ILE A 244 -14.77 3.04 8.85
N PRO A 245 -15.96 3.29 8.26
CA PRO A 245 -16.14 3.29 6.81
C PRO A 245 -15.20 4.29 6.11
N GLN A 246 -14.90 4.03 4.84
CA GLN A 246 -14.01 4.88 4.03
C GLN A 246 -14.49 6.34 3.95
N GLU A 247 -15.81 6.55 3.92
CA GLU A 247 -16.39 7.91 3.90
C GLU A 247 -16.13 8.67 5.20
N GLU A 248 -16.23 8.00 6.35
CA GLU A 248 -15.92 8.58 7.66
C GLU A 248 -14.43 8.87 7.80
N LEU A 249 -13.56 7.96 7.30
CA LEU A 249 -12.12 8.18 7.27
C LEU A 249 -11.77 9.39 6.37
N ALA A 250 -12.41 9.50 5.21
CA ALA A 250 -12.26 10.66 4.33
C ALA A 250 -12.72 11.97 5.01
N ALA A 251 -13.76 11.93 5.86
CA ALA A 251 -14.19 13.07 6.66
C ALA A 251 -13.12 13.47 7.70
N LEU A 252 -12.46 12.49 8.35
CA LEU A 252 -11.35 12.75 9.26
C LEU A 252 -10.15 13.40 8.55
N TYR A 253 -9.77 12.92 7.37
CA TYR A 253 -8.72 13.59 6.58
C TYR A 253 -9.11 15.03 6.20
N ARG A 254 -10.36 15.25 5.79
CA ARG A 254 -10.85 16.61 5.44
C ARG A 254 -10.80 17.55 6.63
N SER A 255 -11.12 17.08 7.84
CA SER A 255 -11.14 17.90 9.04
C SER A 255 -9.78 18.08 9.70
N SER A 256 -8.83 17.15 9.51
CA SER A 256 -7.53 17.21 10.19
C SER A 256 -6.54 18.13 9.48
N ARG A 257 -5.70 18.83 10.26
CA ARG A 257 -4.60 19.66 9.75
C ARG A 257 -3.32 18.86 9.55
N VAL A 258 -3.03 17.92 10.47
CA VAL A 258 -1.81 17.13 10.49
C VAL A 258 -2.15 15.66 10.38
N PHE A 259 -1.37 14.92 9.62
CA PHE A 259 -1.40 13.47 9.53
C PHE A 259 -0.07 12.90 10.03
N VAL A 260 -0.10 11.89 10.91
CA VAL A 260 1.11 11.27 11.45
C VAL A 260 1.16 9.77 11.16
N SER A 261 2.28 9.30 10.61
CA SER A 261 2.55 7.89 10.36
C SER A 261 4.05 7.61 10.48
N VAL A 262 4.44 6.81 11.49
CA VAL A 262 5.86 6.58 11.81
C VAL A 262 6.21 5.07 11.86
N PRO A 263 5.89 4.28 10.83
CA PRO A 263 6.17 2.85 10.81
C PRO A 263 7.68 2.55 10.86
N ARG A 264 8.03 1.30 11.21
CA ARG A 264 9.42 0.79 11.14
C ARG A 264 9.83 0.41 9.71
N SER A 265 8.85 0.05 8.89
CA SER A 265 9.03 -0.29 7.48
C SER A 265 7.72 0.00 6.75
N ASP A 266 7.84 0.60 5.60
CA ASP A 266 6.72 0.83 4.67
C ASP A 266 7.28 1.00 3.25
N ALA A 267 6.39 0.86 2.28
CA ALA A 267 6.59 1.30 0.91
C ALA A 267 5.67 2.53 0.68
N THR A 268 5.05 2.70 -0.48
CA THR A 268 4.11 3.82 -0.68
C THR A 268 2.80 3.57 0.07
N SER A 269 2.54 4.35 1.11
CA SER A 269 1.34 4.22 1.94
C SER A 269 0.14 4.91 1.31
N ILE A 270 -0.97 4.19 1.07
CA ILE A 270 -2.22 4.78 0.57
C ILE A 270 -2.74 5.85 1.54
N SER A 271 -2.64 5.62 2.86
CA SER A 271 -3.07 6.60 3.86
C SER A 271 -2.26 7.91 3.81
N LEU A 272 -0.99 7.87 3.41
CA LEU A 272 -0.21 9.07 3.13
C LEU A 272 -0.77 9.81 1.90
N LEU A 273 -1.04 9.10 0.81
CA LEU A 273 -1.59 9.69 -0.40
C LEU A 273 -2.95 10.34 -0.15
N GLU A 274 -3.82 9.68 0.63
CA GLU A 274 -5.11 10.22 1.05
C GLU A 274 -4.93 11.48 1.91
N ALA A 275 -4.03 11.47 2.89
CA ALA A 275 -3.73 12.63 3.73
C ALA A 275 -3.23 13.82 2.89
N MET A 276 -2.29 13.57 1.96
CA MET A 276 -1.77 14.57 1.03
C MET A 276 -2.88 15.12 0.12
N GLY A 277 -3.72 14.25 -0.43
CA GLY A 277 -4.85 14.61 -1.29
C GLY A 277 -5.90 15.47 -0.57
N HIS A 278 -6.12 15.23 0.72
CA HIS A 278 -7.04 16.00 1.56
C HIS A 278 -6.42 17.23 2.20
N GLY A 279 -5.14 17.53 1.90
CA GLY A 279 -4.45 18.73 2.38
C GLY A 279 -4.08 18.69 3.86
N CYS A 280 -3.76 17.53 4.40
CA CYS A 280 -3.08 17.41 5.68
C CYS A 280 -1.58 17.65 5.52
N LEU A 281 -0.93 18.24 6.53
CA LEU A 281 0.53 18.26 6.64
C LEU A 281 1.01 16.88 7.13
N PRO A 282 1.79 16.13 6.34
CA PRO A 282 2.27 14.82 6.75
C PRO A 282 3.49 14.92 7.69
N VAL A 283 3.48 14.11 8.76
CA VAL A 283 4.61 13.86 9.67
C VAL A 283 4.95 12.37 9.59
N LEU A 284 6.13 12.04 9.06
CA LEU A 284 6.49 10.69 8.67
C LEU A 284 7.81 10.25 9.30
N SER A 285 7.99 8.94 9.53
CA SER A 285 9.31 8.39 9.86
C SER A 285 10.28 8.55 8.68
N ASN A 286 11.58 8.66 9.00
CA ASN A 286 12.65 8.69 8.00
C ASN A 286 12.82 7.29 7.35
N LEU A 287 11.90 6.97 6.45
CA LEU A 287 11.99 5.81 5.58
C LEU A 287 12.29 6.29 4.16
N PRO A 288 13.18 5.61 3.40
CA PRO A 288 13.51 6.04 2.04
C PRO A 288 12.28 6.20 1.13
N ALA A 289 11.28 5.32 1.26
CA ALA A 289 10.03 5.43 0.49
C ALA A 289 9.22 6.68 0.85
N ASN A 290 9.26 7.16 2.09
CA ASN A 290 8.62 8.42 2.48
C ASN A 290 9.31 9.63 1.85
N GLY A 291 10.64 9.58 1.67
CA GLY A 291 11.42 10.61 0.98
C GLY A 291 11.09 10.78 -0.52
N GLU A 292 10.40 9.80 -1.12
CA GLU A 292 9.90 9.93 -2.50
C GLU A 292 8.66 10.84 -2.60
N TRP A 293 7.99 11.10 -1.46
CA TRP A 293 6.76 11.89 -1.35
C TRP A 293 6.93 13.17 -0.56
N VAL A 294 7.77 13.17 0.47
CA VAL A 294 7.91 14.27 1.42
C VAL A 294 9.37 14.68 1.55
N ILE A 295 9.62 15.98 1.32
CA ILE A 295 10.87 16.66 1.62
C ILE A 295 10.65 17.44 2.91
N ASP A 296 11.48 17.18 3.92
CA ASP A 296 11.37 17.81 5.24
C ASP A 296 11.39 19.34 5.14
N GLY A 297 10.45 19.98 5.83
CA GLY A 297 10.30 21.44 5.86
C GLY A 297 9.71 22.07 4.58
N LEU A 298 9.55 21.33 3.48
CA LEU A 298 8.96 21.82 2.25
C LEU A 298 7.47 21.49 2.16
N ASN A 299 7.14 20.20 2.14
CA ASN A 299 5.79 19.69 1.94
C ASN A 299 5.33 18.70 3.02
N GLY A 300 6.04 18.63 4.13
CA GLY A 300 5.76 17.82 5.32
C GLY A 300 6.95 17.80 6.27
N ARG A 301 6.92 16.93 7.26
CA ARG A 301 7.98 16.74 8.25
C ARG A 301 8.46 15.29 8.29
N ILE A 302 9.77 15.12 8.42
CA ILE A 302 10.42 13.82 8.58
C ILE A 302 10.96 13.69 10.01
N VAL A 303 10.62 12.60 10.68
CA VAL A 303 11.08 12.25 12.02
C VAL A 303 12.32 11.38 11.88
N GLU A 304 13.49 12.00 12.00
CA GLU A 304 14.79 11.32 11.89
C GLU A 304 15.00 10.33 13.03
N ASP A 305 14.67 10.75 14.26
CA ASP A 305 14.72 9.95 15.47
C ASP A 305 13.34 9.95 16.13
N ILE A 306 12.82 8.75 16.40
CA ILE A 306 11.50 8.57 17.02
C ILE A 306 11.38 9.23 18.40
N SER A 307 12.49 9.38 19.13
CA SER A 307 12.53 10.08 20.41
C SER A 307 12.21 11.58 20.28
N ARG A 308 12.31 12.15 19.09
CA ARG A 308 11.97 13.53 18.77
C ARG A 308 10.57 13.72 18.22
N LEU A 309 9.75 12.67 18.18
CA LEU A 309 8.43 12.71 17.56
C LEU A 309 7.55 13.82 18.14
N SER A 310 7.55 14.03 19.47
CA SER A 310 6.76 15.08 20.11
C SER A 310 7.15 16.48 19.61
N SER A 311 8.44 16.79 19.57
CA SER A 311 8.92 18.10 19.11
C SER A 311 8.66 18.34 17.60
N VAL A 312 8.77 17.29 16.77
CA VAL A 312 8.45 17.39 15.34
C VAL A 312 6.95 17.57 15.13
N LEU A 313 6.10 16.90 15.91
CA LEU A 313 4.65 17.10 15.88
C LEU A 313 4.27 18.52 16.31
N GLU A 314 4.84 19.05 17.40
CA GLU A 314 4.61 20.45 17.83
C GLU A 314 5.00 21.43 16.73
N SER A 315 6.14 21.24 16.08
CA SER A 315 6.56 22.06 14.94
C SER A 315 5.57 21.98 13.76
N ALA A 316 5.07 20.79 13.46
CA ALA A 316 4.07 20.59 12.40
C ALA A 316 2.72 21.20 12.76
N MET A 317 2.30 21.11 14.04
CA MET A 317 1.05 21.71 14.54
C MET A 317 1.13 23.24 14.45
N ALA A 318 2.24 23.84 14.90
CA ALA A 318 2.47 25.29 14.80
C ALA A 318 2.45 25.76 13.33
N GLU A 319 3.14 25.04 12.44
CA GLU A 319 3.15 25.34 11.00
C GLU A 319 1.76 25.22 10.38
N ALA A 320 0.96 24.24 10.81
CA ALA A 320 -0.38 23.99 10.32
C ALA A 320 -1.42 24.98 10.87
N GLU A 321 -1.12 25.85 11.83
CA GLU A 321 -2.00 26.94 12.27
C GLU A 321 -2.08 28.04 11.22
N ASP A 322 -1.02 28.27 10.46
CA ASP A 322 -1.00 29.19 9.33
C ASP A 322 -1.71 28.56 8.12
N ASN A 323 -2.89 29.09 7.76
CA ASN A 323 -3.68 28.58 6.65
C ASN A 323 -3.00 28.78 5.29
N ASP A 324 -2.23 29.84 5.09
CA ASP A 324 -1.53 30.12 3.83
C ASP A 324 -0.38 29.12 3.66
N ARG A 325 0.36 28.87 4.73
CA ARG A 325 1.42 27.86 4.74
C ARG A 325 0.87 26.46 4.51
N LEU A 326 -0.22 26.08 5.18
CA LEU A 326 -0.87 24.78 5.00
C LEU A 326 -1.43 24.64 3.57
N SER A 327 -1.98 25.69 3.00
CA SER A 327 -2.44 25.74 1.60
C SER A 327 -1.29 25.52 0.61
N TYR A 328 -0.15 26.16 0.83
CA TYR A 328 1.05 25.98 0.01
C TYR A 328 1.54 24.53 0.04
N ILE A 329 1.68 23.94 1.23
CA ILE A 329 2.05 22.52 1.42
C ILE A 329 1.08 21.60 0.69
N ALA A 330 -0.22 21.82 0.87
CA ALA A 330 -1.26 21.04 0.23
C ALA A 330 -1.23 21.15 -1.29
N GLY A 331 -0.90 22.32 -1.83
CA GLY A 331 -0.72 22.54 -3.26
C GLY A 331 0.33 21.61 -3.86
N ILE A 332 1.52 21.55 -3.25
CA ILE A 332 2.61 20.66 -3.66
C ILE A 332 2.16 19.21 -3.55
N ASN A 333 1.60 18.81 -2.40
CA ASN A 333 1.20 17.44 -2.11
C ASN A 333 0.13 16.94 -3.08
N ARG A 334 -0.90 17.73 -3.33
CA ARG A 334 -1.98 17.40 -4.26
C ARG A 334 -1.47 17.27 -5.70
N GLN A 335 -0.53 18.12 -6.12
CA GLN A 335 0.11 18.02 -7.43
C GLN A 335 0.88 16.70 -7.57
N LEU A 336 1.68 16.30 -6.57
CA LEU A 336 2.40 15.03 -6.57
C LEU A 336 1.44 13.84 -6.67
N VAL A 337 0.37 13.83 -5.87
CA VAL A 337 -0.65 12.79 -5.89
C VAL A 337 -1.35 12.72 -7.26
N THR A 338 -1.73 13.87 -7.83
CA THR A 338 -2.37 13.94 -9.15
C THR A 338 -1.49 13.33 -10.25
N GLN A 339 -0.18 13.61 -10.20
CA GLN A 339 0.75 13.15 -11.24
C GLN A 339 1.11 11.66 -11.13
N LYS A 340 1.12 11.10 -9.90
CA LYS A 340 1.74 9.79 -9.67
C LYS A 340 0.81 8.76 -9.02
N ALA A 341 -0.30 9.16 -8.43
CA ALA A 341 -1.00 8.31 -7.48
C ALA A 341 -2.53 8.40 -7.53
N LEU A 342 -3.10 8.58 -8.70
CA LEU A 342 -4.54 8.43 -8.92
C LEU A 342 -4.85 7.00 -9.37
N TYR A 343 -5.81 6.37 -8.69
CA TYR A 343 -6.13 4.97 -8.87
C TYR A 343 -6.53 4.62 -10.30
N LEU A 344 -7.45 5.36 -10.91
CA LEU A 344 -7.92 5.07 -12.27
C LEU A 344 -6.79 5.23 -13.31
N ASP A 345 -5.95 6.24 -13.17
CA ASP A 345 -4.80 6.44 -14.05
C ASP A 345 -3.78 5.32 -13.89
N ASN A 346 -3.55 4.88 -12.66
CA ASN A 346 -2.61 3.80 -12.39
C ASN A 346 -3.17 2.44 -12.84
N MET A 347 -4.48 2.19 -12.75
CA MET A 347 -5.08 0.97 -13.31
C MET A 347 -4.97 0.93 -14.85
N ARG A 348 -5.13 2.08 -15.53
CA ARG A 348 -4.84 2.20 -16.96
C ARG A 348 -3.37 1.88 -17.25
N ARG A 349 -2.43 2.42 -16.47
CA ARG A 349 -1.00 2.09 -16.62
C ARG A 349 -0.72 0.60 -16.41
N PHE A 350 -1.39 -0.07 -15.47
CA PHE A 350 -1.28 -1.52 -15.33
C PHE A 350 -1.74 -2.25 -16.59
N SER A 351 -2.81 -1.82 -17.24
CA SER A 351 -3.25 -2.42 -18.50
C SER A 351 -2.24 -2.19 -19.65
N GLU A 352 -1.61 -1.03 -19.71
CA GLU A 352 -0.53 -0.72 -20.66
C GLU A 352 0.72 -1.58 -20.41
N LEU A 353 1.04 -1.89 -19.14
CA LEU A 353 2.12 -2.83 -18.79
C LEU A 353 1.86 -4.22 -19.37
N TYR A 354 0.62 -4.70 -19.37
CA TYR A 354 0.29 -6.00 -19.93
C TYR A 354 0.60 -6.08 -21.41
N LEU A 355 0.23 -5.05 -22.19
CA LEU A 355 0.54 -5.00 -23.61
C LEU A 355 2.05 -5.05 -23.85
N ARG A 356 2.85 -4.33 -23.06
CA ARG A 356 4.33 -4.37 -23.18
C ARG A 356 4.89 -5.76 -22.87
N VAL A 357 4.36 -6.43 -21.85
CA VAL A 357 4.80 -7.79 -21.48
C VAL A 357 4.45 -8.80 -22.58
N LEU A 358 3.27 -8.69 -23.20
CA LEU A 358 2.85 -9.57 -24.27
C LEU A 358 3.66 -9.36 -25.56
N GLN A 359 4.09 -8.14 -25.85
CA GLN A 359 4.89 -7.80 -27.03
C GLN A 359 6.38 -8.09 -26.83
N ALA A 360 6.84 -8.25 -25.60
CA ALA A 360 8.24 -8.57 -25.33
C ALA A 360 8.57 -9.98 -25.86
N PRO A 361 9.73 -10.18 -26.51
CA PRO A 361 10.15 -11.52 -26.90
C PRO A 361 10.21 -12.40 -25.66
N SER A 362 9.58 -13.57 -25.74
CA SER A 362 9.55 -14.53 -24.63
C SER A 362 10.99 -14.78 -24.15
N ARG A 363 11.30 -14.46 -22.90
CA ARG A 363 12.58 -14.81 -22.31
C ARG A 363 12.69 -16.34 -22.41
N SER A 364 13.60 -16.84 -23.26
CA SER A 364 13.99 -18.25 -23.20
C SER A 364 14.53 -18.51 -21.79
N LYS A 365 13.66 -19.01 -20.91
CA LYS A 365 14.06 -19.41 -19.54
C LYS A 365 15.00 -20.59 -19.73
N VAL A 366 16.30 -20.30 -19.79
CA VAL A 366 17.35 -21.32 -19.77
C VAL A 366 17.12 -22.14 -18.52
N VAL A 367 16.69 -23.37 -18.72
CA VAL A 367 16.59 -24.37 -17.67
C VAL A 367 18.03 -24.76 -17.30
N SER A 368 18.57 -24.15 -16.25
CA SER A 368 19.79 -24.61 -15.59
C SER A 368 19.44 -25.39 -14.34
#